data_b933ecff80cfba04df64b62111e11c7e
#
_entry.id   b933ecff80cfba04df64b62111e11c7e
#
_cell.length_a   1.000
_cell.length_b   1.000
_cell.length_c   1.000
_cell.angle_alpha   90.00
_cell.angle_beta   90.00
_cell.angle_gamma   90.00
#
_symmetry.space_group_name_H-M   'P 1'
#
loop_
_entity.id
_entity.type
_entity.pdbx_description
1 polymer ?
#
loop_
_entity_poly.entity_id
_entity_poly.type
_entity_poly.pdbx_seq_one_letter_code
_entity_poly.pdbx_strand_id
1 'polypeptide(L)'
;MTRLIIRRKAAALCLSTGAAFLIALPAYGATSTANLGVGGSVAANCTIATAPVAFGAYDPVVANAAVALTATGSITVACTKGSAPTITLDLGANAVGAVRRMASGAERLVYELYQPPTTTPGAACAALTTIWGTAGANIFTPTSPASKAARTYNVCGSIAANQDVGVGAYSDTVVASVNF
;
A
#
# COMPACT_ATOMS: atom_id res chain seq x y z
N MET A 1 -49.28 -0.58 -34.28
CA MET A 1 -50.60 -1.06 -34.80
C MET A 1 -50.32 -1.73 -36.13
N THR A 2 -50.24 -3.06 -36.16
CA THR A 2 -50.18 -3.80 -37.43
C THR A 2 -50.98 -5.08 -37.21
N ARG A 3 -52.11 -5.16 -37.90
CA ARG A 3 -53.11 -6.21 -37.85
C ARG A 3 -52.61 -7.45 -38.60
N LEU A 4 -52.59 -8.61 -37.92
CA LEU A 4 -52.35 -9.92 -38.52
C LEU A 4 -53.69 -10.45 -39.10
N ILE A 5 -53.73 -10.66 -40.41
CA ILE A 5 -54.87 -11.25 -41.11
C ILE A 5 -54.67 -12.76 -41.19
N ILE A 6 -55.54 -13.50 -40.52
CA ILE A 6 -55.63 -14.97 -40.58
C ILE A 6 -56.55 -15.35 -41.76
N ARG A 7 -56.02 -15.98 -42.80
CA ARG A 7 -56.82 -16.60 -43.87
C ARG A 7 -57.02 -18.09 -43.55
N ARG A 8 -58.22 -18.47 -43.25
CA ARG A 8 -58.66 -19.87 -43.23
C ARG A 8 -58.90 -20.34 -44.65
N LYS A 9 -58.30 -21.44 -45.07
CA LYS A 9 -58.73 -22.23 -46.24
C LYS A 9 -59.05 -23.64 -45.76
N ALA A 10 -60.31 -24.01 -46.04
CA ALA A 10 -60.80 -25.36 -45.87
C ALA A 10 -60.18 -26.27 -46.96
N ALA A 11 -59.82 -27.48 -46.66
CA ALA A 11 -59.41 -28.46 -47.61
C ALA A 11 -60.01 -29.83 -47.24
N ALA A 12 -60.40 -30.46 -48.27
CA ALA A 12 -61.26 -31.62 -48.39
C ALA A 12 -60.71 -32.91 -47.81
N LEU A 13 -61.66 -33.72 -47.37
CA LEU A 13 -61.55 -35.07 -46.88
C LEU A 13 -61.19 -36.06 -48.01
N CYS A 14 -60.04 -36.75 -47.94
CA CYS A 14 -59.80 -37.98 -48.70
C CYS A 14 -59.45 -39.11 -47.71
N LEU A 15 -60.35 -40.08 -47.59
CA LEU A 15 -60.11 -41.32 -46.88
C LEU A 15 -59.20 -42.22 -47.77
N SER A 16 -58.00 -42.53 -47.31
CA SER A 16 -57.23 -43.66 -47.81
C SER A 16 -56.58 -44.38 -46.63
N THR A 17 -56.96 -45.64 -46.44
CA THR A 17 -56.34 -46.58 -45.47
C THR A 17 -54.85 -46.78 -45.85
N GLY A 18 -53.97 -46.15 -45.10
CA GLY A 18 -52.52 -46.32 -45.23
C GLY A 18 -51.94 -46.60 -43.86
N ALA A 19 -51.14 -47.67 -43.74
CA ALA A 19 -50.46 -48.10 -42.52
C ALA A 19 -49.67 -46.94 -41.94
N ALA A 20 -49.98 -46.56 -40.67
CA ALA A 20 -49.28 -45.54 -39.93
C ALA A 20 -47.87 -46.05 -39.56
N PHE A 21 -46.91 -45.66 -40.34
CA PHE A 21 -45.49 -45.74 -39.98
C PHE A 21 -45.20 -44.61 -38.98
N LEU A 22 -45.18 -44.90 -37.69
CA LEU A 22 -44.79 -43.95 -36.66
C LEU A 22 -43.28 -43.66 -36.82
N ILE A 23 -42.94 -42.63 -37.59
CA ILE A 23 -41.60 -42.07 -37.62
C ILE A 23 -41.45 -41.26 -36.32
N ALA A 24 -40.75 -41.83 -35.33
CA ALA A 24 -40.35 -41.09 -34.11
C ALA A 24 -39.30 -40.04 -34.58
N LEU A 25 -39.76 -38.79 -34.70
CA LEU A 25 -38.85 -37.67 -34.93
C LEU A 25 -38.02 -37.45 -33.64
N PRO A 26 -36.65 -37.37 -33.74
CA PRO A 26 -35.86 -37.03 -32.58
C PRO A 26 -36.29 -35.66 -32.12
N ALA A 27 -36.72 -35.57 -30.87
CA ALA A 27 -36.94 -34.29 -30.22
C ALA A 27 -35.57 -33.61 -30.02
N TYR A 28 -35.21 -32.72 -30.90
CA TYR A 28 -34.07 -31.85 -30.68
C TYR A 28 -34.47 -30.92 -29.54
N GLY A 29 -33.87 -31.14 -28.37
CA GLY A 29 -34.01 -30.21 -27.23
C GLY A 29 -33.48 -28.82 -27.65
N ALA A 30 -34.39 -27.85 -27.71
CA ALA A 30 -33.99 -26.45 -27.96
C ALA A 30 -33.31 -25.90 -26.70
N THR A 31 -32.05 -25.50 -26.85
CA THR A 31 -31.30 -24.82 -25.79
C THR A 31 -31.46 -23.30 -25.98
N SER A 32 -31.93 -22.62 -24.94
CA SER A 32 -31.95 -21.15 -24.88
C SER A 32 -30.84 -20.69 -23.96
N THR A 33 -29.99 -19.77 -24.40
CA THR A 33 -28.90 -19.19 -23.62
C THR A 33 -29.06 -17.66 -23.53
N ALA A 34 -28.66 -17.12 -22.40
CA ALA A 34 -28.55 -15.68 -22.19
C ALA A 34 -27.23 -15.36 -21.49
N ASN A 35 -26.68 -14.19 -21.77
CA ASN A 35 -25.44 -13.74 -21.11
C ASN A 35 -25.81 -13.14 -19.74
N LEU A 36 -25.15 -13.66 -18.67
CA LEU A 36 -25.17 -13.07 -17.35
C LEU A 36 -23.90 -12.24 -17.16
N GLY A 37 -24.05 -10.90 -17.06
CA GLY A 37 -22.95 -10.02 -16.73
C GLY A 37 -22.55 -10.19 -15.26
N VAL A 38 -21.25 -10.40 -15.02
CA VAL A 38 -20.66 -10.43 -13.66
C VAL A 38 -19.57 -9.36 -13.63
N GLY A 39 -19.65 -8.45 -12.65
CA GLY A 39 -18.71 -7.35 -12.48
C GLY A 39 -18.27 -7.21 -11.03
N GLY A 40 -17.10 -6.61 -10.82
CA GLY A 40 -16.54 -6.28 -9.52
C GLY A 40 -15.49 -5.18 -9.64
N SER A 41 -15.18 -4.50 -8.53
CA SER A 41 -14.12 -3.50 -8.46
C SER A 41 -13.21 -3.78 -7.28
N VAL A 42 -11.92 -3.41 -7.40
CA VAL A 42 -10.94 -3.50 -6.32
C VAL A 42 -10.44 -2.09 -6.05
N ALA A 43 -10.70 -1.58 -4.84
CA ALA A 43 -10.18 -0.30 -4.39
C ALA A 43 -8.72 -0.43 -3.92
N ALA A 44 -7.95 0.67 -4.05
CA ALA A 44 -6.66 0.78 -3.40
C ALA A 44 -6.84 0.77 -1.88
N ASN A 45 -5.96 0.06 -1.16
CA ASN A 45 -5.90 0.05 0.29
C ASN A 45 -4.48 -0.29 0.74
N CYS A 46 -4.02 0.32 1.83
CA CYS A 46 -2.72 0.03 2.45
C CYS A 46 -2.85 -0.10 3.97
N THR A 47 -2.02 -0.97 4.53
CA THR A 47 -1.74 -1.02 5.98
C THR A 47 -0.31 -0.58 6.24
N ILE A 48 -0.05 -0.04 7.44
CA ILE A 48 1.27 0.41 7.88
C ILE A 48 1.55 -0.10 9.29
N ALA A 49 2.78 -0.51 9.54
CA ALA A 49 3.31 -0.82 10.87
C ALA A 49 4.74 -0.29 10.97
N THR A 50 5.20 0.03 12.18
CA THR A 50 6.54 0.58 12.41
C THR A 50 7.30 -0.22 13.45
N ALA A 51 8.65 -0.25 13.33
CA ALA A 51 9.56 -0.62 14.40
C ALA A 51 10.43 0.59 14.75
N PRO A 52 10.72 0.82 16.05
CA PRO A 52 11.38 2.03 16.52
C PRO A 52 12.81 2.18 15.99
N VAL A 53 13.26 3.43 15.84
CA VAL A 53 14.68 3.78 15.70
C VAL A 53 15.26 3.91 17.10
N ALA A 54 15.95 2.90 17.59
CA ALA A 54 16.52 2.86 18.93
C ALA A 54 18.03 3.18 18.86
N PHE A 55 18.40 4.40 19.20
CA PHE A 55 19.80 4.87 19.13
C PHE A 55 20.71 4.27 20.22
N GLY A 56 20.14 3.84 21.36
CA GLY A 56 20.94 3.44 22.51
C GLY A 56 21.56 4.63 23.26
N ALA A 57 22.72 4.42 23.87
CA ALA A 57 23.40 5.45 24.63
C ALA A 57 24.16 6.43 23.73
N TYR A 58 23.89 7.71 23.89
CA TYR A 58 24.66 8.80 23.27
C TYR A 58 25.68 9.34 24.28
N ASP A 59 26.96 9.30 23.95
CA ASP A 59 28.06 9.79 24.78
C ASP A 59 28.78 10.95 24.08
N PRO A 60 28.45 12.21 24.41
CA PRO A 60 29.04 13.37 23.78
C PRO A 60 30.52 13.61 24.18
N VAL A 61 30.98 12.97 25.24
CA VAL A 61 32.33 13.22 25.78
C VAL A 61 33.39 12.32 25.11
N VAL A 62 33.05 11.08 24.78
CA VAL A 62 34.00 10.11 24.21
C VAL A 62 33.49 9.54 22.89
N ALA A 63 32.46 8.67 22.89
CA ALA A 63 32.06 7.91 21.72
C ALA A 63 31.46 8.80 20.60
N ASN A 64 30.68 9.81 20.98
CA ASN A 64 30.01 10.71 20.04
C ASN A 64 30.56 12.15 20.08
N ALA A 65 31.77 12.34 20.62
CA ALA A 65 32.45 13.65 20.60
C ALA A 65 32.74 14.13 19.17
N ALA A 66 33.04 13.23 18.25
CA ALA A 66 33.37 13.56 16.86
C ALA A 66 32.60 12.69 15.82
N VAL A 67 31.87 11.67 16.29
CA VAL A 67 31.19 10.70 15.40
C VAL A 67 29.70 10.68 15.70
N ALA A 68 28.88 10.84 14.70
CA ALA A 68 27.41 10.72 14.82
C ALA A 68 27.01 9.31 15.28
N LEU A 69 25.99 9.24 16.12
CA LEU A 69 25.36 7.97 16.48
C LEU A 69 24.26 7.66 15.48
N THR A 70 24.29 6.46 14.88
CA THR A 70 23.29 6.02 13.92
C THR A 70 22.50 4.82 14.44
N ALA A 71 21.25 4.73 14.02
CA ALA A 71 20.38 3.61 14.32
C ALA A 71 19.42 3.36 13.16
N THR A 72 18.83 2.16 13.14
CA THR A 72 17.87 1.77 12.11
C THR A 72 16.56 1.33 12.75
N GLY A 73 15.47 1.92 12.32
CA GLY A 73 14.12 1.43 12.52
C GLY A 73 13.54 0.92 11.21
N SER A 74 12.23 0.67 11.18
CA SER A 74 11.60 0.25 9.93
C SER A 74 10.13 0.64 9.83
N ILE A 75 9.66 0.75 8.59
CA ILE A 75 8.25 0.88 8.22
C ILE A 75 7.89 -0.29 7.32
N THR A 76 6.85 -1.02 7.69
CA THR A 76 6.29 -2.12 6.91
C THR A 76 4.94 -1.71 6.36
N VAL A 77 4.76 -1.82 5.04
CA VAL A 77 3.50 -1.53 4.35
C VAL A 77 3.03 -2.73 3.55
N ALA A 78 1.72 -2.98 3.54
CA ALA A 78 1.09 -3.95 2.67
C ALA A 78 -0.05 -3.25 1.93
N CYS A 79 0.01 -3.19 0.60
CA CYS A 79 -0.91 -2.44 -0.24
C CYS A 79 -1.53 -3.32 -1.32
N THR A 80 -2.72 -2.93 -1.80
CA THR A 80 -3.36 -3.54 -2.98
C THR A 80 -2.39 -3.50 -4.17
N LYS A 81 -2.29 -4.62 -4.89
CA LYS A 81 -1.47 -4.72 -6.12
C LYS A 81 -1.80 -3.57 -7.09
N GLY A 82 -0.77 -2.92 -7.60
CA GLY A 82 -0.89 -1.84 -8.58
C GLY A 82 -1.24 -0.46 -7.99
N SER A 83 -1.40 -0.31 -6.65
CA SER A 83 -1.50 1.01 -6.01
C SER A 83 -0.21 1.81 -6.14
N ALA A 84 -0.27 3.10 -5.84
CA ALA A 84 0.88 4.02 -5.91
C ALA A 84 1.14 4.65 -4.52
N PRO A 85 1.59 3.87 -3.52
CA PRO A 85 1.78 4.38 -2.17
C PRO A 85 2.91 5.39 -2.09
N THR A 86 2.73 6.41 -1.25
CA THR A 86 3.80 7.28 -0.77
C THR A 86 3.87 7.20 0.75
N ILE A 87 5.07 7.28 1.32
CA ILE A 87 5.28 7.17 2.77
C ILE A 87 5.94 8.45 3.27
N THR A 88 5.36 9.03 4.30
CA THR A 88 5.82 10.27 4.90
C THR A 88 6.09 10.08 6.39
N LEU A 89 7.06 10.84 6.93
CA LEU A 89 7.32 10.98 8.35
C LEU A 89 7.16 12.44 8.73
N ASP A 90 6.40 12.74 9.80
CA ASP A 90 6.34 14.08 10.34
C ASP A 90 7.63 14.48 11.07
N LEU A 91 7.63 15.66 11.66
CA LEU A 91 8.79 16.19 12.38
C LEU A 91 8.89 15.70 13.83
N GLY A 92 7.90 14.94 14.32
CA GLY A 92 7.83 14.47 15.69
C GLY A 92 7.18 15.48 16.66
N ALA A 93 6.78 14.97 17.82
CA ALA A 93 6.03 15.72 18.83
C ALA A 93 6.86 16.83 19.50
N ASN A 94 8.20 16.71 19.51
CA ASN A 94 9.10 17.65 20.17
C ASN A 94 9.85 18.56 19.17
N ALA A 95 9.44 18.60 17.91
CA ALA A 95 10.08 19.42 16.90
C ALA A 95 9.92 20.94 17.17
N VAL A 96 10.90 21.72 16.72
CA VAL A 96 10.78 23.18 16.63
C VAL A 96 11.22 23.64 15.25
N GLY A 97 10.36 24.35 14.56
CA GLY A 97 10.55 24.63 13.15
C GLY A 97 10.67 23.33 12.35
N ALA A 98 11.71 23.17 11.59
CA ALA A 98 12.00 21.99 10.78
C ALA A 98 12.97 20.98 11.46
N VAL A 99 13.27 21.17 12.75
CA VAL A 99 14.29 20.38 13.46
C VAL A 99 13.63 19.33 14.36
N ARG A 100 13.94 18.06 14.12
CA ARG A 100 13.53 16.93 14.98
C ARG A 100 14.33 16.89 16.26
N ARG A 101 13.65 16.68 17.37
CA ARG A 101 14.30 16.63 18.68
C ARG A 101 13.61 15.60 19.58
N MET A 102 14.41 14.79 20.26
CA MET A 102 13.96 14.03 21.41
C MET A 102 13.99 14.90 22.66
N ALA A 103 13.10 14.67 23.62
CA ALA A 103 13.01 15.42 24.85
C ALA A 103 13.32 14.53 26.07
N SER A 104 14.00 15.12 27.07
CA SER A 104 14.14 14.61 28.43
C SER A 104 13.94 15.81 29.38
N GLY A 105 12.74 15.96 29.96
CA GLY A 105 12.39 17.18 30.70
C GLY A 105 12.54 18.44 29.82
N ALA A 106 13.39 19.37 30.24
CA ALA A 106 13.70 20.59 29.47
C ALA A 106 14.76 20.37 28.38
N GLU A 107 15.55 19.32 28.49
CA GLU A 107 16.65 19.01 27.56
C GLU A 107 16.16 18.53 26.20
N ARG A 108 16.95 18.82 25.16
CA ARG A 108 16.61 18.46 23.77
C ARG A 108 17.82 17.89 23.04
N LEU A 109 17.69 16.67 22.55
CA LEU A 109 18.69 16.00 21.72
C LEU A 109 18.21 16.00 20.27
N VAL A 110 18.93 16.68 19.40
CA VAL A 110 18.60 16.81 17.97
C VAL A 110 18.93 15.53 17.24
N TYR A 111 18.01 15.06 16.38
CA TYR A 111 18.22 13.91 15.52
C TYR A 111 17.60 14.13 14.14
N GLU A 112 17.92 13.27 13.19
CA GLU A 112 17.33 13.28 11.88
C GLU A 112 17.01 11.87 11.41
N LEU A 113 15.97 11.75 10.56
CA LEU A 113 15.55 10.51 9.93
C LEU A 113 15.69 10.64 8.42
N TYR A 114 16.31 9.64 7.82
CA TYR A 114 16.59 9.59 6.39
C TYR A 114 15.89 8.41 5.74
N GLN A 115 15.58 8.58 4.47
CA GLN A 115 15.11 7.51 3.60
C GLN A 115 16.21 6.45 3.40
N PRO A 116 15.85 5.18 3.15
CA PRO A 116 16.82 4.22 2.66
C PRO A 116 17.35 4.67 1.29
N PRO A 117 18.58 4.30 0.91
CA PRO A 117 19.22 4.80 -0.32
C PRO A 117 18.53 4.35 -1.62
N THR A 118 17.66 3.36 -1.53
CA THR A 118 16.88 2.85 -2.67
C THR A 118 15.45 2.49 -2.24
N THR A 119 14.56 2.33 -3.21
CA THR A 119 13.17 1.85 -3.00
C THR A 119 13.05 0.32 -2.87
N THR A 120 14.17 -0.39 -2.82
CA THR A 120 14.20 -1.84 -2.60
C THR A 120 13.86 -2.15 -1.14
N PRO A 121 12.87 -3.01 -0.86
CA PRO A 121 12.57 -3.43 0.50
C PRO A 121 13.81 -4.04 1.18
N GLY A 122 14.05 -3.66 2.44
CA GLY A 122 15.20 -4.12 3.21
C GLY A 122 16.54 -3.46 2.88
N ALA A 123 16.59 -2.45 1.98
CA ALA A 123 17.81 -1.73 1.66
C ALA A 123 18.48 -1.18 2.93
N ALA A 124 19.77 -1.49 3.14
CA ALA A 124 20.51 -1.08 4.33
C ALA A 124 20.74 0.44 4.36
N CYS A 125 20.87 1.01 5.57
CA CYS A 125 21.17 2.43 5.81
C CYS A 125 22.66 2.74 5.54
N ALA A 126 23.09 2.64 4.29
CA ALA A 126 24.51 2.86 3.89
C ALA A 126 24.85 4.34 3.67
N ALA A 127 23.87 5.19 3.38
CA ALA A 127 24.05 6.62 3.15
C ALA A 127 22.87 7.40 3.72
N LEU A 128 23.17 8.52 4.39
CA LEU A 128 22.18 9.42 5.00
C LEU A 128 22.08 10.68 4.13
N THR A 129 21.43 10.58 2.97
CA THR A 129 21.44 11.65 1.95
C THR A 129 20.11 12.39 1.85
N THR A 130 18.99 11.69 1.94
CA THR A 130 17.65 12.28 1.76
C THR A 130 16.88 12.20 3.04
N ILE A 131 16.57 13.34 3.64
CA ILE A 131 15.70 13.41 4.83
C ILE A 131 14.34 12.80 4.49
N TRP A 132 13.78 12.04 5.42
CA TRP A 132 12.44 11.53 5.28
C TRP A 132 11.44 12.49 5.92
N GLY A 133 10.59 13.12 5.10
CA GLY A 133 9.67 14.15 5.55
C GLY A 133 8.29 14.04 4.88
N THR A 134 7.60 15.18 4.77
CA THR A 134 6.23 15.27 4.28
C THR A 134 6.07 16.02 2.96
N ALA A 135 7.15 16.57 2.40
CA ALA A 135 7.08 17.41 1.21
C ALA A 135 8.22 17.17 0.21
N GLY A 136 7.93 17.34 -1.06
CA GLY A 136 8.89 17.28 -2.16
C GLY A 136 9.69 15.99 -2.21
N ALA A 137 11.01 16.10 -2.36
CA ALA A 137 11.93 14.95 -2.42
C ALA A 137 12.02 14.17 -1.09
N ASN A 138 11.53 14.76 0.01
CA ASN A 138 11.52 14.11 1.31
C ASN A 138 10.37 13.09 1.47
N ILE A 139 9.44 13.02 0.52
CA ILE A 139 8.43 11.97 0.47
C ILE A 139 9.07 10.71 -0.12
N PHE A 140 9.01 9.59 0.62
CA PHE A 140 9.47 8.32 0.10
C PHE A 140 8.41 7.70 -0.82
N THR A 141 8.78 7.42 -2.06
CA THR A 141 7.90 6.84 -3.08
C THR A 141 8.39 5.46 -3.47
N PRO A 142 7.95 4.39 -2.80
CA PRO A 142 8.31 3.03 -3.17
C PRO A 142 7.72 2.66 -4.53
N THR A 143 8.30 1.65 -5.18
CA THR A 143 7.73 1.09 -6.40
C THR A 143 6.32 0.55 -6.16
N SER A 144 5.46 0.60 -7.18
CA SER A 144 4.11 0.02 -7.13
C SER A 144 4.16 -1.46 -6.70
N PRO A 145 3.30 -1.91 -5.78
CA PRO A 145 3.30 -3.29 -5.30
C PRO A 145 2.88 -4.28 -6.40
N ALA A 146 3.73 -5.27 -6.64
CA ALA A 146 3.43 -6.38 -7.56
C ALA A 146 2.44 -7.40 -6.95
N SER A 147 2.24 -7.36 -5.63
CA SER A 147 1.30 -8.20 -4.88
C SER A 147 0.93 -7.51 -3.56
N LYS A 148 0.00 -8.07 -2.81
CA LYS A 148 -0.38 -7.61 -1.46
C LYS A 148 0.64 -7.96 -0.36
N ALA A 149 1.75 -8.61 -0.68
CA ALA A 149 2.76 -8.97 0.31
C ALA A 149 3.35 -7.74 1.00
N ALA A 150 3.60 -7.87 2.30
CA ALA A 150 4.22 -6.80 3.09
C ALA A 150 5.64 -6.50 2.59
N ARG A 151 6.00 -5.22 2.59
CA ARG A 151 7.31 -4.70 2.20
C ARG A 151 7.83 -3.81 3.30
N THR A 152 9.04 -4.09 3.78
CA THR A 152 9.67 -3.36 4.88
C THR A 152 10.75 -2.44 4.31
N TYR A 153 10.72 -1.18 4.72
CA TYR A 153 11.70 -0.14 4.37
C TYR A 153 12.38 0.34 5.65
N ASN A 154 13.71 0.42 5.61
CA ASN A 154 14.48 0.89 6.75
C ASN A 154 14.34 2.41 6.91
N VAL A 155 14.20 2.83 8.16
CA VAL A 155 14.27 4.24 8.58
C VAL A 155 15.68 4.45 9.15
N CYS A 156 16.46 5.32 8.51
CA CYS A 156 17.85 5.54 8.86
C CYS A 156 17.96 6.75 9.78
N GLY A 157 18.21 6.52 11.06
CA GLY A 157 18.34 7.57 12.07
C GLY A 157 19.78 8.02 12.29
N SER A 158 19.97 9.31 12.60
CA SER A 158 21.25 9.88 13.00
C SER A 158 21.08 10.95 14.08
N ILE A 159 21.92 10.86 15.11
CA ILE A 159 22.17 11.92 16.09
C ILE A 159 23.55 12.51 15.76
N ALA A 160 23.61 13.80 15.52
CA ALA A 160 24.88 14.48 15.25
C ALA A 160 25.83 14.38 16.42
N ALA A 161 27.13 14.35 16.14
CA ALA A 161 28.16 14.39 17.16
C ALA A 161 28.14 15.70 17.97
N ASN A 162 28.79 15.68 19.13
CA ASN A 162 29.12 16.87 19.94
C ASN A 162 27.89 17.71 20.36
N GLN A 163 26.78 17.05 20.75
CA GLN A 163 25.65 17.77 21.34
C GLN A 163 25.84 17.81 22.87
N ASP A 164 25.84 19.01 23.44
CA ASP A 164 25.91 19.24 24.88
C ASP A 164 24.50 19.16 25.47
N VAL A 165 24.17 18.02 26.08
CA VAL A 165 22.85 17.72 26.63
C VAL A 165 22.99 17.00 27.98
N GLY A 166 22.05 17.25 28.88
CA GLY A 166 22.03 16.63 30.20
C GLY A 166 21.80 15.13 30.17
N VAL A 167 22.26 14.45 31.24
CA VAL A 167 21.95 13.04 31.44
C VAL A 167 20.45 12.82 31.55
N GLY A 168 19.91 11.80 30.82
CA GLY A 168 18.48 11.52 30.84
C GLY A 168 18.06 10.47 29.81
N ALA A 169 16.80 10.08 29.88
CA ALA A 169 16.14 9.27 28.85
C ALA A 169 15.44 10.18 27.86
N TYR A 170 15.91 10.22 26.62
CA TYR A 170 15.38 11.05 25.55
C TYR A 170 14.43 10.26 24.66
N SER A 171 13.27 10.84 24.37
CA SER A 171 12.29 10.22 23.49
C SER A 171 11.57 11.24 22.63
N ASP A 172 11.07 10.78 21.48
CA ASP A 172 10.15 11.51 20.61
C ASP A 172 9.17 10.52 19.96
N THR A 173 8.08 11.06 19.42
CA THR A 173 7.09 10.28 18.66
C THR A 173 6.91 10.91 17.30
N VAL A 174 7.28 10.18 16.25
CA VAL A 174 7.14 10.56 14.85
C VAL A 174 5.99 9.78 14.24
N VAL A 175 5.08 10.45 13.57
CA VAL A 175 3.97 9.82 12.87
C VAL A 175 4.41 9.42 11.46
N ALA A 176 4.29 8.14 11.16
CA ALA A 176 4.46 7.59 9.81
C ALA A 176 3.09 7.47 9.14
N SER A 177 2.96 7.97 7.91
CA SER A 177 1.74 7.89 7.13
C SER A 177 1.98 7.25 5.78
N VAL A 178 1.05 6.40 5.32
CA VAL A 178 1.00 5.90 3.95
C VAL A 178 -0.20 6.51 3.23
N ASN A 179 0.05 7.17 2.09
CA ASN A 179 -0.98 7.72 1.21
C ASN A 179 -1.03 6.86 -0.07
N PHE A 180 -2.24 6.57 -0.59
CA PHE A 180 -2.45 5.64 -1.71
C PHE A 180 -3.72 5.95 -2.49
#